data_6480b285dc4cbeeca8aca7391bc1d307
#
_entry.id   6480b285dc4cbeeca8aca7391bc1d307
#
_cell.length_a   1.000
_cell.length_b   1.000
_cell.length_c   1.000
_cell.angle_alpha   90.00
_cell.angle_beta   90.00
_cell.angle_gamma   90.00
#
_symmetry.space_group_name_H-M   'P 1'
#
loop_
_entity.id
_entity.type
_entity.pdbx_description
1 polymer ?
#
loop_
_entity_poly.entity_id
_entity_poly.type
_entity_poly.pdbx_seq_one_letter_code
_entity_poly.pdbx_strand_id
1 'polypeptide(L)'
;MTEPDVEPRLQWSWLTESDLPALADLREATDYVDDPIERADLQHMRDLFSAPGADPERNGAVGRDKTGSVVAYAWGHPRMGEGEVRYWVDWAIHPAWRHQGIGVGITTWLRDQGMAWWEGLRESGSTDPLWMGAHIDEKLTLRTTQMAAAGFVAERWFSDMKVSFDEVPPHDLPLVVPEGIDLVGFDESLSEAVRTAHNRAFATVTGAQRVSRSVWDHILAVSTIKQSWSWVALADGQVAGYAISSGHPSDWADEGYSEGWTEFLGTVPEWRGRGVARALLTASLRSFADAGLTGAGLGVDADRAEAAYHLFSDLGYQSSERLVLMGLRRG
;
A
#
# COMPACT_ATOMS: atom_id res chain seq x y z
N MET A 1 -6.07 -26.67 3.29
CA MET A 1 -6.82 -25.41 3.12
C MET A 1 -8.17 -25.73 2.51
N THR A 2 -9.25 -25.14 2.99
CA THR A 2 -10.63 -25.37 2.53
C THR A 2 -11.26 -24.04 2.16
N GLU A 3 -12.21 -24.06 1.24
CA GLU A 3 -13.02 -22.88 0.90
C GLU A 3 -13.76 -22.36 2.15
N PRO A 4 -14.13 -21.05 2.19
CA PRO A 4 -14.92 -20.52 3.28
C PRO A 4 -16.28 -21.21 3.40
N ASP A 5 -16.70 -21.53 4.61
CA ASP A 5 -18.08 -21.95 4.93
C ASP A 5 -18.70 -20.94 5.90
N VAL A 6 -18.89 -19.74 5.41
CA VAL A 6 -19.21 -18.57 6.23
C VAL A 6 -20.71 -18.20 6.21
N GLU A 7 -21.36 -18.44 5.06
CA GLU A 7 -22.76 -18.06 4.82
C GLU A 7 -23.39 -19.08 3.87
N PRO A 8 -24.35 -19.89 4.32
CA PRO A 8 -24.91 -21.00 3.53
C PRO A 8 -25.70 -20.58 2.28
N ARG A 9 -26.06 -19.30 2.15
CA ARG A 9 -26.70 -18.77 0.94
C ARG A 9 -25.70 -18.41 -0.14
N LEU A 10 -24.40 -18.43 0.14
CA LEU A 10 -23.33 -18.17 -0.81
C LEU A 10 -22.69 -19.48 -1.23
N GLN A 11 -22.41 -19.59 -2.53
CA GLN A 11 -21.55 -20.61 -3.07
C GLN A 11 -20.12 -20.08 -3.13
N TRP A 12 -19.24 -20.68 -2.36
CA TRP A 12 -17.82 -20.30 -2.33
C TRP A 12 -17.03 -21.14 -3.32
N SER A 13 -16.05 -20.51 -3.95
CA SER A 13 -15.05 -21.16 -4.82
C SER A 13 -13.72 -20.43 -4.69
N TRP A 14 -12.63 -21.12 -5.04
CA TRP A 14 -11.32 -20.49 -5.11
C TRP A 14 -11.30 -19.38 -6.16
N LEU A 15 -10.52 -18.32 -5.86
CA LEU A 15 -10.35 -17.17 -6.74
C LEU A 15 -9.56 -17.58 -8.00
N THR A 16 -10.05 -17.18 -9.16
CA THR A 16 -9.37 -17.36 -10.45
C THR A 16 -9.22 -16.02 -11.17
N GLU A 17 -8.33 -15.94 -12.16
CA GLU A 17 -8.15 -14.74 -12.96
C GLU A 17 -9.45 -14.25 -13.62
N SER A 18 -10.33 -15.17 -14.00
CA SER A 18 -11.62 -14.85 -14.61
C SER A 18 -12.59 -14.13 -13.66
N ASP A 19 -12.33 -14.13 -12.37
CA ASP A 19 -13.15 -13.46 -11.36
C ASP A 19 -12.80 -11.99 -11.18
N LEU A 20 -11.60 -11.56 -11.62
CA LEU A 20 -11.10 -10.20 -11.36
C LEU A 20 -12.04 -9.08 -11.81
N PRO A 21 -12.71 -9.15 -12.98
CA PRO A 21 -13.69 -8.12 -13.34
C PRO A 21 -14.84 -8.02 -12.32
N ALA A 22 -15.36 -9.16 -11.85
CA ALA A 22 -16.46 -9.16 -10.88
C ALA A 22 -15.99 -8.71 -9.48
N LEU A 23 -14.72 -8.91 -9.12
CA LEU A 23 -14.13 -8.33 -7.91
C LEU A 23 -14.04 -6.81 -8.01
N ALA A 24 -13.61 -6.29 -9.17
CA ALA A 24 -13.55 -4.84 -9.40
C ALA A 24 -14.94 -4.21 -9.32
N ASP A 25 -15.96 -4.81 -9.94
CA ASP A 25 -17.35 -4.35 -9.84
C ASP A 25 -17.85 -4.36 -8.39
N LEU A 26 -17.48 -5.40 -7.62
CA LEU A 26 -17.83 -5.48 -6.19
C LEU A 26 -17.12 -4.38 -5.38
N ARG A 27 -15.85 -4.10 -5.67
CA ARG A 27 -15.11 -3.00 -5.02
C ARG A 27 -15.76 -1.66 -5.34
N GLU A 28 -16.06 -1.38 -6.59
CA GLU A 28 -16.76 -0.16 -6.99
C GLU A 28 -18.07 0.02 -6.21
N ALA A 29 -18.88 -1.05 -6.08
CA ALA A 29 -20.11 -1.01 -5.32
C ALA A 29 -19.90 -0.79 -3.81
N THR A 30 -18.81 -1.31 -3.23
CA THR A 30 -18.44 -1.07 -1.83
C THR A 30 -17.89 0.33 -1.64
N ASP A 31 -17.03 0.78 -2.53
CA ASP A 31 -16.34 2.06 -2.46
C ASP A 31 -17.31 3.24 -2.63
N TYR A 32 -18.38 3.05 -3.43
CA TYR A 32 -19.48 4.03 -3.52
C TYR A 32 -20.18 4.29 -2.16
N VAL A 33 -20.25 3.27 -1.29
CA VAL A 33 -20.91 3.39 0.03
C VAL A 33 -19.92 3.79 1.13
N ASP A 34 -18.70 3.25 1.05
CA ASP A 34 -17.69 3.38 2.11
C ASP A 34 -16.83 4.62 1.94
N ASP A 35 -16.75 5.14 0.71
CA ASP A 35 -15.87 6.25 0.35
C ASP A 35 -14.47 6.10 0.96
N PRO A 36 -13.75 5.01 0.62
CA PRO A 36 -12.45 4.72 1.24
C PRO A 36 -11.36 5.65 0.71
N ILE A 37 -10.28 5.77 1.47
CA ILE A 37 -9.07 6.50 1.08
C ILE A 37 -8.44 5.88 -0.17
N GLU A 38 -8.33 4.55 -0.19
CA GLU A 38 -7.73 3.79 -1.29
C GLU A 38 -8.80 3.03 -2.07
N ARG A 39 -8.87 3.28 -3.36
CA ARG A 39 -9.77 2.57 -4.27
C ARG A 39 -8.97 1.56 -5.10
N ALA A 40 -9.61 0.45 -5.44
CA ALA A 40 -8.96 -0.61 -6.20
C ALA A 40 -9.76 -0.90 -7.47
N ASP A 41 -9.17 -0.58 -8.62
CA ASP A 41 -9.72 -0.89 -9.93
C ASP A 41 -9.28 -2.28 -10.45
N LEU A 42 -9.77 -2.65 -11.64
CA LEU A 42 -9.42 -3.92 -12.28
C LEU A 42 -7.91 -4.06 -12.53
N GLN A 43 -7.20 -2.96 -12.85
CA GLN A 43 -5.75 -3.03 -13.08
C GLN A 43 -5.01 -3.31 -11.78
N HIS A 44 -5.41 -2.67 -10.69
CA HIS A 44 -4.87 -2.95 -9.36
C HIS A 44 -5.08 -4.43 -8.96
N MET A 45 -6.27 -4.99 -9.22
CA MET A 45 -6.55 -6.41 -8.97
C MET A 45 -5.63 -7.33 -9.79
N ARG A 46 -5.33 -6.99 -11.04
CA ARG A 46 -4.38 -7.75 -11.88
C ARG A 46 -2.95 -7.67 -11.35
N ASP A 47 -2.52 -6.50 -10.92
CA ASP A 47 -1.19 -6.30 -10.35
C ASP A 47 -1.02 -7.13 -9.06
N LEU A 48 -2.05 -7.19 -8.21
CA LEU A 48 -2.06 -8.07 -7.03
C LEU A 48 -2.06 -9.55 -7.40
N PHE A 49 -2.85 -9.94 -8.41
CA PHE A 49 -2.96 -11.33 -8.85
C PHE A 49 -1.62 -11.88 -9.38
N SER A 50 -0.88 -11.04 -10.10
CA SER A 50 0.42 -11.37 -10.69
C SER A 50 1.61 -11.15 -9.75
N ALA A 51 1.38 -10.67 -8.53
CA ALA A 51 2.46 -10.37 -7.59
C ALA A 51 3.29 -11.60 -7.23
N PRO A 52 4.62 -11.47 -7.06
CA PRO A 52 5.48 -12.59 -6.70
C PRO A 52 4.99 -13.31 -5.43
N GLY A 53 4.74 -14.61 -5.54
CA GLY A 53 4.28 -15.45 -4.43
C GLY A 53 2.81 -15.27 -4.04
N ALA A 54 2.00 -14.61 -4.87
CA ALA A 54 0.59 -14.34 -4.56
C ALA A 54 -0.25 -15.63 -4.38
N ASP A 55 -0.09 -16.64 -5.25
CA ASP A 55 -0.83 -17.91 -5.28
C ASP A 55 -2.34 -17.71 -4.96
N PRO A 56 -3.06 -16.87 -5.75
CA PRO A 56 -4.43 -16.48 -5.43
C PRO A 56 -5.42 -17.64 -5.44
N GLU A 57 -5.18 -18.67 -6.27
CA GLU A 57 -6.00 -19.89 -6.34
C GLU A 57 -5.96 -20.73 -5.05
N ARG A 58 -5.04 -20.42 -4.12
CA ARG A 58 -4.96 -21.06 -2.80
C ARG A 58 -5.22 -20.09 -1.65
N ASN A 59 -5.04 -18.79 -1.89
CA ASN A 59 -5.15 -17.76 -0.86
C ASN A 59 -6.35 -16.83 -1.06
N GLY A 60 -7.14 -17.04 -2.13
CA GLY A 60 -8.31 -16.24 -2.43
C GLY A 60 -9.56 -17.06 -2.64
N ALA A 61 -10.70 -16.53 -2.22
CA ALA A 61 -12.00 -17.16 -2.44
C ALA A 61 -13.06 -16.11 -2.80
N VAL A 62 -14.03 -16.51 -3.60
CA VAL A 62 -15.17 -15.67 -4.01
C VAL A 62 -16.48 -16.34 -3.59
N GLY A 63 -17.38 -15.53 -3.04
CA GLY A 63 -18.73 -15.92 -2.64
C GLY A 63 -19.76 -15.39 -3.62
N ARG A 64 -20.51 -16.31 -4.23
CA ARG A 64 -21.57 -15.99 -5.19
C ARG A 64 -22.94 -16.26 -4.61
N ASP A 65 -23.87 -15.39 -4.91
CA ASP A 65 -25.28 -15.60 -4.57
C ASP A 65 -25.95 -16.59 -5.55
N LYS A 66 -27.23 -16.87 -5.31
CA LYS A 66 -28.04 -17.78 -6.15
C LYS A 66 -28.17 -17.35 -7.61
N THR A 67 -27.84 -16.11 -7.96
CA THR A 67 -27.86 -15.60 -9.33
C THR A 67 -26.52 -15.77 -10.03
N GLY A 68 -25.48 -16.18 -9.28
CA GLY A 68 -24.11 -16.29 -9.74
C GLY A 68 -23.31 -15.00 -9.58
N SER A 69 -23.89 -13.94 -9.04
CA SER A 69 -23.20 -12.66 -8.82
C SER A 69 -22.21 -12.79 -7.67
N VAL A 70 -20.99 -12.25 -7.86
CA VAL A 70 -20.01 -12.14 -6.79
C VAL A 70 -20.46 -11.06 -5.81
N VAL A 71 -20.70 -11.45 -4.56
CA VAL A 71 -21.18 -10.56 -3.49
C VAL A 71 -20.24 -10.50 -2.30
N ALA A 72 -19.22 -11.33 -2.28
CA ALA A 72 -18.13 -11.28 -1.31
C ALA A 72 -16.86 -11.87 -1.90
N TYR A 73 -15.71 -11.40 -1.43
CA TYR A 73 -14.44 -12.09 -1.63
C TYR A 73 -13.58 -11.99 -0.37
N ALA A 74 -12.63 -12.91 -0.28
CA ALA A 74 -11.56 -12.93 0.71
C ALA A 74 -10.25 -13.24 -0.02
N TRP A 75 -9.20 -12.45 0.20
CA TRP A 75 -7.94 -12.65 -0.49
C TRP A 75 -6.75 -12.40 0.43
N GLY A 76 -5.91 -13.42 0.60
CA GLY A 76 -4.67 -13.35 1.34
C GLY A 76 -3.47 -13.16 0.41
N HIS A 77 -2.55 -12.30 0.80
CA HIS A 77 -1.37 -11.96 0.01
C HIS A 77 -0.10 -12.33 0.80
N PRO A 78 0.40 -13.58 0.64
CA PRO A 78 1.63 -14.01 1.30
C PRO A 78 2.84 -13.24 0.76
N ARG A 79 3.77 -12.90 1.67
CA ARG A 79 5.02 -12.22 1.34
C ARG A 79 6.15 -12.83 2.15
N MET A 80 7.15 -13.33 1.43
CA MET A 80 8.40 -13.79 2.05
C MET A 80 9.27 -12.57 2.36
N GLY A 81 9.79 -12.49 3.59
CA GLY A 81 10.71 -11.45 4.01
C GLY A 81 11.88 -12.04 4.80
N GLU A 82 12.94 -11.27 5.03
CA GLU A 82 14.04 -11.67 5.90
C GLU A 82 13.65 -11.42 7.36
N GLY A 83 13.58 -12.47 8.19
CA GLY A 83 13.34 -12.39 9.63
C GLY A 83 11.87 -12.27 10.05
N GLU A 84 10.94 -12.11 9.14
CA GLU A 84 9.50 -12.14 9.38
C GLU A 84 8.78 -12.41 8.05
N VAL A 85 7.88 -13.39 8.03
CA VAL A 85 6.98 -13.58 6.89
C VAL A 85 5.67 -12.83 7.13
N ARG A 86 5.06 -12.32 6.06
CA ARG A 86 3.84 -11.51 6.15
C ARG A 86 2.71 -12.11 5.34
N TYR A 87 1.50 -11.97 5.87
CA TYR A 87 0.28 -12.36 5.19
C TYR A 87 -0.72 -11.19 5.26
N TRP A 88 -0.76 -10.40 4.20
CA TRP A 88 -1.71 -9.32 4.08
C TRP A 88 -3.09 -9.88 3.77
N VAL A 89 -4.12 -9.26 4.31
CA VAL A 89 -5.51 -9.72 4.11
C VAL A 89 -6.35 -8.61 3.49
N ASP A 90 -7.12 -8.97 2.49
CA ASP A 90 -8.11 -8.10 1.86
C ASP A 90 -9.45 -8.83 1.69
N TRP A 91 -10.55 -8.09 1.77
CA TRP A 91 -11.88 -8.62 1.57
C TRP A 91 -12.87 -7.50 1.23
N ALA A 92 -13.93 -7.84 0.52
CA ALA A 92 -15.09 -6.99 0.35
C ALA A 92 -16.38 -7.78 0.48
N ILE A 93 -17.45 -7.09 0.89
CA ILE A 93 -18.79 -7.63 1.00
C ILE A 93 -19.73 -6.57 0.45
N HIS A 94 -20.52 -6.96 -0.56
CA HIS A 94 -21.54 -6.10 -1.15
C HIS A 94 -22.44 -5.48 -0.05
N PRO A 95 -22.73 -4.18 -0.08
CA PRO A 95 -23.45 -3.49 0.98
C PRO A 95 -24.75 -4.18 1.42
N ALA A 96 -25.53 -4.74 0.48
CA ALA A 96 -26.77 -5.46 0.79
C ALA A 96 -26.55 -6.79 1.55
N TRP A 97 -25.31 -7.30 1.63
CA TRP A 97 -24.98 -8.54 2.33
C TRP A 97 -24.24 -8.30 3.66
N ARG A 98 -24.07 -7.04 4.07
CA ARG A 98 -23.44 -6.67 5.34
C ARG A 98 -24.37 -6.95 6.54
N HIS A 99 -23.80 -6.89 7.74
CA HIS A 99 -24.49 -7.10 9.04
C HIS A 99 -25.11 -8.48 9.23
N GLN A 100 -24.62 -9.50 8.51
CA GLN A 100 -25.11 -10.88 8.56
C GLN A 100 -24.03 -11.87 9.07
N GLY A 101 -23.00 -11.36 9.72
CA GLY A 101 -21.88 -12.19 10.24
C GLY A 101 -20.80 -12.54 9.21
N ILE A 102 -21.04 -12.31 7.91
CA ILE A 102 -20.14 -12.71 6.81
C ILE A 102 -18.74 -12.11 7.01
N GLY A 103 -18.64 -10.84 7.39
CA GLY A 103 -17.34 -10.17 7.55
C GLY A 103 -16.46 -10.79 8.64
N VAL A 104 -17.03 -11.15 9.79
CA VAL A 104 -16.29 -11.86 10.85
C VAL A 104 -15.89 -13.24 10.39
N GLY A 105 -16.76 -13.95 9.69
CA GLY A 105 -16.45 -15.26 9.11
C GLY A 105 -15.31 -15.19 8.12
N ILE A 106 -15.33 -14.25 7.17
CA ILE A 106 -14.27 -14.03 6.18
C ILE A 106 -12.93 -13.68 6.86
N THR A 107 -12.91 -12.73 7.79
CA THR A 107 -11.67 -12.33 8.46
C THR A 107 -11.10 -13.45 9.33
N THR A 108 -11.96 -14.28 9.93
CA THR A 108 -11.55 -15.50 10.63
C THR A 108 -10.94 -16.52 9.67
N TRP A 109 -11.59 -16.75 8.54
CA TRP A 109 -11.06 -17.64 7.50
C TRP A 109 -9.71 -17.17 6.97
N LEU A 110 -9.56 -15.88 6.66
CA LEU A 110 -8.28 -15.29 6.22
C LEU A 110 -7.17 -15.48 7.25
N ARG A 111 -7.49 -15.29 8.54
CA ARG A 111 -6.55 -15.60 9.64
C ARG A 111 -6.12 -17.06 9.59
N ASP A 112 -7.07 -17.98 9.49
CA ASP A 112 -6.80 -19.41 9.52
C ASP A 112 -6.03 -19.88 8.28
N GLN A 113 -6.30 -19.29 7.11
CA GLN A 113 -5.53 -19.51 5.89
C GLN A 113 -4.07 -19.05 6.04
N GLY A 114 -3.84 -17.84 6.56
CA GLY A 114 -2.49 -17.34 6.78
C GLY A 114 -1.74 -18.15 7.85
N MET A 115 -2.42 -18.65 8.88
CA MET A 115 -1.84 -19.58 9.85
C MET A 115 -1.44 -20.90 9.19
N ALA A 116 -2.31 -21.50 8.37
CA ALA A 116 -2.01 -22.75 7.66
C ALA A 116 -0.87 -22.57 6.65
N TRP A 117 -0.80 -21.43 5.95
CA TRP A 117 0.32 -21.11 5.09
C TRP A 117 1.64 -21.03 5.87
N TRP A 118 1.67 -20.33 7.00
CA TRP A 118 2.85 -20.22 7.86
C TRP A 118 3.28 -21.57 8.44
N GLU A 119 2.33 -22.41 8.90
CA GLU A 119 2.62 -23.77 9.39
C GLU A 119 3.28 -24.60 8.30
N GLY A 120 2.82 -24.52 7.05
CA GLY A 120 3.46 -25.17 5.92
C GLY A 120 4.90 -24.72 5.67
N LEU A 121 5.21 -23.43 5.89
CA LEU A 121 6.59 -22.92 5.84
C LEU A 121 7.43 -23.51 6.98
N ARG A 122 6.89 -23.63 8.19
CA ARG A 122 7.57 -24.23 9.34
C ARG A 122 7.88 -25.71 9.11
N GLU A 123 6.95 -26.46 8.56
CA GLU A 123 7.16 -27.86 8.15
C GLU A 123 8.27 -27.98 7.11
N SER A 124 8.45 -26.96 6.27
CA SER A 124 9.53 -26.88 5.28
C SER A 124 10.85 -26.35 5.86
N GLY A 125 10.92 -26.08 7.18
CA GLY A 125 12.14 -25.68 7.90
C GLY A 125 12.30 -24.18 8.16
N SER A 126 11.32 -23.33 7.83
CA SER A 126 11.37 -21.91 8.21
C SER A 126 11.22 -21.73 9.72
N THR A 127 11.96 -20.79 10.27
CA THR A 127 11.85 -20.37 11.69
C THR A 127 11.32 -18.94 11.84
N ASP A 128 11.01 -18.28 10.72
CA ASP A 128 10.59 -16.89 10.73
C ASP A 128 9.20 -16.74 11.37
N PRO A 129 9.00 -15.74 12.24
CA PRO A 129 7.69 -15.42 12.79
C PRO A 129 6.73 -14.90 11.71
N LEU A 130 5.44 -15.08 11.95
CA LEU A 130 4.37 -14.58 11.11
C LEU A 130 3.87 -13.24 11.62
N TRP A 131 3.71 -12.29 10.70
CA TRP A 131 2.84 -11.13 10.85
C TRP A 131 1.69 -11.22 9.84
N MET A 132 0.47 -10.94 10.28
CA MET A 132 -0.72 -10.87 9.42
C MET A 132 -1.42 -9.54 9.65
N GLY A 133 -2.03 -8.95 8.61
CA GLY A 133 -2.80 -7.72 8.83
C GLY A 133 -3.31 -7.04 7.57
N ALA A 134 -3.93 -5.88 7.79
CA ALA A 134 -4.44 -4.99 6.76
C ALA A 134 -4.33 -3.53 7.19
N HIS A 135 -4.15 -2.63 6.21
CA HIS A 135 -4.49 -1.22 6.39
C HIS A 135 -6.01 -1.07 6.26
N ILE A 136 -6.60 -0.33 7.17
CA ILE A 136 -8.04 -0.06 7.16
C ILE A 136 -8.23 1.43 7.43
N ASP A 137 -9.03 2.07 6.61
CA ASP A 137 -9.49 3.42 6.85
C ASP A 137 -10.14 3.52 8.25
N GLU A 138 -9.67 4.43 9.09
CA GLU A 138 -10.12 4.55 10.49
C GLU A 138 -11.64 4.81 10.59
N LYS A 139 -12.23 5.47 9.59
CA LYS A 139 -13.69 5.72 9.52
C LYS A 139 -14.51 4.44 9.27
N LEU A 140 -13.90 3.40 8.68
CA LEU A 140 -14.56 2.13 8.38
C LEU A 140 -14.63 1.20 9.61
N THR A 141 -15.32 1.65 10.65
CA THR A 141 -15.39 0.98 11.96
C THR A 141 -15.95 -0.44 11.90
N LEU A 142 -16.78 -0.75 10.89
CA LEU A 142 -17.26 -2.11 10.67
C LEU A 142 -16.09 -3.06 10.34
N ARG A 143 -15.16 -2.64 9.47
CA ARG A 143 -13.99 -3.44 9.07
C ARG A 143 -13.03 -3.67 10.24
N THR A 144 -12.73 -2.62 11.01
CA THR A 144 -11.87 -2.75 12.21
C THR A 144 -12.50 -3.65 13.27
N THR A 145 -13.83 -3.60 13.45
CA THR A 145 -14.56 -4.49 14.35
C THR A 145 -14.50 -5.95 13.89
N GLN A 146 -14.62 -6.22 12.59
CA GLN A 146 -14.49 -7.57 12.01
C GLN A 146 -13.09 -8.15 12.25
N MET A 147 -12.05 -7.34 12.01
CA MET A 147 -10.66 -7.74 12.29
C MET A 147 -10.44 -8.02 13.78
N ALA A 148 -10.94 -7.14 14.67
CA ALA A 148 -10.81 -7.32 16.10
C ALA A 148 -11.50 -8.61 16.59
N ALA A 149 -12.69 -8.92 16.05
CA ALA A 149 -13.39 -10.18 16.35
C ALA A 149 -12.62 -11.42 15.88
N ALA A 150 -11.80 -11.31 14.82
CA ALA A 150 -10.90 -12.36 14.34
C ALA A 150 -9.55 -12.40 15.10
N GLY A 151 -9.34 -11.52 16.10
CA GLY A 151 -8.16 -11.51 16.97
C GLY A 151 -7.02 -10.60 16.52
N PHE A 152 -7.23 -9.75 15.52
CA PHE A 152 -6.28 -8.71 15.14
C PHE A 152 -6.41 -7.51 16.10
N VAL A 153 -5.32 -6.78 16.26
CA VAL A 153 -5.26 -5.58 17.11
C VAL A 153 -4.74 -4.38 16.32
N ALA A 154 -5.14 -3.18 16.68
CA ALA A 154 -4.57 -1.97 16.11
C ALA A 154 -3.11 -1.84 16.57
N GLU A 155 -2.17 -1.82 15.63
CA GLU A 155 -0.73 -1.74 15.90
C GLU A 155 -0.15 -0.34 15.64
N ARG A 156 -0.61 0.33 14.57
CA ARG A 156 -0.07 1.62 14.11
C ARG A 156 -1.12 2.44 13.38
N TRP A 157 -0.93 3.74 13.36
CA TRP A 157 -1.73 4.67 12.58
C TRP A 157 -0.87 5.38 11.54
N PHE A 158 -1.44 5.57 10.37
CA PHE A 158 -0.85 6.37 9.30
C PHE A 158 -1.80 7.52 9.00
N SER A 159 -1.22 8.67 8.70
CA SER A 159 -1.99 9.82 8.23
C SER A 159 -1.65 10.05 6.78
N ASP A 160 -2.65 10.17 5.96
CA ASP A 160 -2.48 10.74 4.64
C ASP A 160 -2.33 12.25 4.78
N MET A 161 -1.39 12.78 4.03
CA MET A 161 -1.15 14.21 3.96
C MET A 161 -1.28 14.65 2.51
N LYS A 162 -2.08 15.69 2.28
CA LYS A 162 -2.38 16.20 0.94
C LYS A 162 -2.04 17.70 0.84
N VAL A 163 -1.65 18.13 -0.36
CA VAL A 163 -1.41 19.53 -0.70
C VAL A 163 -2.13 19.88 -2.00
N SER A 164 -2.89 20.98 -1.99
CA SER A 164 -3.51 21.54 -3.19
C SER A 164 -2.55 22.51 -3.87
N PHE A 165 -2.40 22.39 -5.19
CA PHE A 165 -1.53 23.28 -5.98
C PHE A 165 -2.16 24.64 -6.24
N ASP A 166 -3.48 24.78 -6.03
CA ASP A 166 -4.14 26.09 -6.03
C ASP A 166 -3.74 26.92 -4.79
N GLU A 167 -3.51 26.24 -3.65
CA GLU A 167 -3.10 26.91 -2.40
C GLU A 167 -1.58 27.09 -2.33
N VAL A 168 -0.82 26.07 -2.78
CA VAL A 168 0.65 26.04 -2.75
C VAL A 168 1.18 25.66 -4.12
N PRO A 169 1.36 26.63 -5.04
CA PRO A 169 1.91 26.35 -6.37
C PRO A 169 3.34 25.77 -6.27
N PRO A 170 3.60 24.56 -6.81
CA PRO A 170 4.90 23.91 -6.65
C PRO A 170 6.10 24.68 -7.21
N HIS A 171 5.89 25.50 -8.26
CA HIS A 171 6.95 26.32 -8.85
C HIS A 171 7.37 27.50 -7.98
N ASP A 172 6.50 27.93 -7.04
CA ASP A 172 6.84 28.98 -6.08
C ASP A 172 7.66 28.43 -4.90
N LEU A 173 7.66 27.12 -4.67
CA LEU A 173 8.49 26.49 -3.66
C LEU A 173 9.97 26.52 -4.07
N PRO A 174 10.88 26.98 -3.19
CA PRO A 174 12.31 27.01 -3.51
C PRO A 174 12.86 25.58 -3.63
N LEU A 175 13.39 25.23 -4.80
CA LEU A 175 14.15 24.00 -4.98
C LEU A 175 15.60 24.25 -4.58
N VAL A 176 15.91 23.94 -3.33
CA VAL A 176 17.27 24.05 -2.79
C VAL A 176 17.92 22.68 -2.79
N VAL A 177 18.86 22.47 -3.73
CA VAL A 177 19.65 21.24 -3.79
C VAL A 177 20.85 21.38 -2.86
N PRO A 178 21.07 20.45 -1.91
CA PRO A 178 22.22 20.51 -1.00
C PRO A 178 23.54 20.44 -1.73
N GLU A 179 24.58 21.08 -1.17
CA GLU A 179 25.94 21.01 -1.71
C GLU A 179 26.41 19.54 -1.81
N GLY A 180 27.05 19.19 -2.94
CA GLY A 180 27.53 17.84 -3.22
C GLY A 180 26.41 16.86 -3.64
N ILE A 181 25.21 17.33 -3.92
CA ILE A 181 24.10 16.54 -4.44
C ILE A 181 23.80 16.91 -5.89
N ASP A 182 23.72 15.89 -6.74
CA ASP A 182 23.13 15.98 -8.07
C ASP A 182 21.71 15.41 -8.00
N LEU A 183 20.70 16.22 -8.36
CA LEU A 183 19.31 15.78 -8.40
C LEU A 183 18.95 15.38 -9.83
N VAL A 184 18.64 14.10 -10.03
CA VAL A 184 18.36 13.52 -11.35
C VAL A 184 17.00 12.82 -11.35
N GLY A 185 16.35 12.74 -12.52
CA GLY A 185 15.16 11.90 -12.68
C GLY A 185 15.49 10.42 -12.45
N PHE A 186 14.52 9.67 -11.94
CA PHE A 186 14.68 8.23 -11.80
C PHE A 186 14.78 7.59 -13.20
N ASP A 187 15.72 6.69 -13.36
CA ASP A 187 15.95 5.88 -14.56
C ASP A 187 16.17 4.42 -14.13
N GLU A 188 15.77 3.47 -14.99
CA GLU A 188 15.90 2.04 -14.70
C GLU A 188 17.33 1.60 -14.38
N SER A 189 18.33 2.27 -14.95
CA SER A 189 19.74 2.01 -14.65
C SER A 189 20.11 2.31 -13.19
N LEU A 190 19.34 3.14 -12.49
CA LEU A 190 19.49 3.46 -11.06
C LEU A 190 18.71 2.52 -10.14
N SER A 191 17.85 1.65 -10.69
CA SER A 191 16.90 0.83 -9.92
C SER A 191 17.57 0.04 -8.79
N GLU A 192 18.65 -0.69 -9.07
CA GLU A 192 19.34 -1.50 -8.06
C GLU A 192 20.07 -0.65 -7.02
N ALA A 193 20.61 0.49 -7.42
CA ALA A 193 21.22 1.44 -6.48
C ALA A 193 20.18 2.06 -5.56
N VAL A 194 19.00 2.41 -6.09
CA VAL A 194 17.88 2.94 -5.32
C VAL A 194 17.31 1.87 -4.37
N ARG A 195 17.13 0.61 -4.81
CA ARG A 195 16.74 -0.50 -3.93
C ARG A 195 17.73 -0.70 -2.77
N THR A 196 19.03 -0.63 -3.06
CA THR A 196 20.07 -0.73 -2.03
C THR A 196 19.98 0.42 -1.04
N ALA A 197 19.78 1.65 -1.52
CA ALA A 197 19.59 2.83 -0.69
C ALA A 197 18.28 2.74 0.13
N HIS A 198 17.19 2.19 -0.46
CA HIS A 198 15.95 1.90 0.26
C HIS A 198 16.20 1.00 1.46
N ASN A 199 16.82 -0.16 1.24
CA ASN A 199 17.13 -1.10 2.31
C ASN A 199 18.04 -0.49 3.40
N ARG A 200 18.95 0.41 3.05
CA ARG A 200 19.78 1.14 4.03
C ARG A 200 18.99 2.21 4.78
N ALA A 201 18.17 2.96 4.06
CA ALA A 201 17.36 4.04 4.65
C ALA A 201 16.36 3.50 5.69
N PHE A 202 15.81 2.33 5.47
CA PHE A 202 14.80 1.73 6.34
C PHE A 202 15.35 0.65 7.30
N ALA A 203 16.65 0.36 7.29
CA ALA A 203 17.26 -0.71 8.09
C ALA A 203 16.99 -0.62 9.61
N THR A 204 16.77 0.59 10.14
CA THR A 204 16.49 0.84 11.57
C THR A 204 15.01 1.11 11.86
N VAL A 205 14.15 1.06 10.85
CA VAL A 205 12.71 1.30 11.02
C VAL A 205 12.06 0.00 11.49
N THR A 206 11.47 0.01 12.68
CA THR A 206 10.77 -1.17 13.21
C THR A 206 9.65 -1.60 12.29
N GLY A 207 9.63 -2.87 11.91
CA GLY A 207 8.65 -3.44 11.00
C GLY A 207 8.97 -3.23 9.51
N ALA A 208 10.00 -2.46 9.15
CA ALA A 208 10.48 -2.45 7.77
C ALA A 208 11.22 -3.76 7.47
N GLN A 209 10.96 -4.30 6.30
CA GLN A 209 11.66 -5.48 5.78
C GLN A 209 12.58 -5.10 4.64
N ARG A 210 13.65 -5.87 4.48
CA ARG A 210 14.49 -5.72 3.29
C ARG A 210 13.71 -6.14 2.05
N VAL A 211 13.73 -5.27 1.06
CA VAL A 211 13.07 -5.51 -0.22
C VAL A 211 14.04 -6.28 -1.13
N SER A 212 13.65 -7.50 -1.53
CA SER A 212 14.40 -8.31 -2.49
C SER A 212 14.34 -7.69 -3.88
N ARG A 213 15.23 -8.13 -4.78
CA ARG A 213 15.22 -7.65 -6.16
C ARG A 213 13.89 -7.93 -6.86
N SER A 214 13.38 -9.15 -6.76
CA SER A 214 12.13 -9.54 -7.42
C SER A 214 10.92 -8.74 -6.95
N VAL A 215 10.86 -8.44 -5.64
CA VAL A 215 9.80 -7.58 -5.08
C VAL A 215 9.96 -6.14 -5.54
N TRP A 216 11.19 -5.62 -5.59
CA TRP A 216 11.46 -4.27 -6.05
C TRP A 216 11.13 -4.08 -7.54
N ASP A 217 11.55 -5.04 -8.38
CA ASP A 217 11.24 -5.03 -9.81
C ASP A 217 9.72 -5.08 -10.03
N HIS A 218 8.99 -5.88 -9.23
CA HIS A 218 7.52 -5.91 -9.28
C HIS A 218 6.89 -4.55 -8.88
N ILE A 219 7.36 -3.94 -7.78
CA ILE A 219 6.89 -2.61 -7.35
C ILE A 219 7.03 -1.59 -8.49
N LEU A 220 8.20 -1.53 -9.13
CA LEU A 220 8.43 -0.57 -10.20
C LEU A 220 7.65 -0.88 -11.48
N ALA A 221 7.20 -2.12 -11.67
CA ALA A 221 6.38 -2.55 -12.81
C ALA A 221 4.88 -2.31 -12.61
N VAL A 222 4.44 -1.94 -11.39
CA VAL A 222 3.03 -1.60 -11.14
C VAL A 222 2.61 -0.41 -11.98
N SER A 223 1.45 -0.49 -12.61
CA SER A 223 0.95 0.47 -13.60
C SER A 223 0.81 1.91 -13.06
N THR A 224 0.59 2.04 -11.76
CA THR A 224 0.46 3.33 -11.08
C THR A 224 1.79 4.04 -10.89
N ILE A 225 2.92 3.33 -10.82
CA ILE A 225 4.25 3.94 -10.66
C ILE A 225 4.61 4.79 -11.88
N LYS A 226 5.07 6.02 -11.63
CA LYS A 226 5.44 6.99 -12.67
C LYS A 226 6.92 7.36 -12.54
N GLN A 227 7.74 6.72 -13.34
CA GLN A 227 9.19 7.00 -13.36
C GLN A 227 9.49 8.47 -13.68
N SER A 228 8.72 9.09 -14.59
CA SER A 228 8.86 10.51 -14.97
C SER A 228 8.61 11.50 -13.83
N TRP A 229 7.99 11.07 -12.74
CA TRP A 229 7.72 11.88 -11.54
C TRP A 229 8.64 11.53 -10.38
N SER A 230 9.48 10.53 -10.58
CA SER A 230 10.35 9.97 -9.55
C SER A 230 11.75 10.57 -9.65
N TRP A 231 12.40 10.80 -8.51
CA TRP A 231 13.66 11.52 -8.43
C TRP A 231 14.69 10.82 -7.56
N VAL A 232 15.96 11.00 -7.91
CA VAL A 232 17.11 10.45 -7.17
C VAL A 232 18.10 11.57 -6.86
N ALA A 233 18.57 11.60 -5.63
CA ALA A 233 19.67 12.46 -5.20
C ALA A 233 20.96 11.64 -5.18
N LEU A 234 21.95 12.06 -5.95
CA LEU A 234 23.26 11.41 -6.05
C LEU A 234 24.32 12.25 -5.34
N ALA A 235 25.17 11.61 -4.56
CA ALA A 235 26.38 12.18 -3.97
C ALA A 235 27.57 11.39 -4.51
N ASP A 236 28.49 12.04 -5.23
CA ASP A 236 29.62 11.37 -5.88
C ASP A 236 29.20 10.10 -6.67
N GLY A 237 28.05 10.18 -7.36
CA GLY A 237 27.48 9.09 -8.15
C GLY A 237 26.80 7.98 -7.33
N GLN A 238 26.72 8.09 -6.00
CA GLN A 238 26.02 7.14 -5.14
C GLN A 238 24.66 7.71 -4.68
N VAL A 239 23.66 6.86 -4.51
CA VAL A 239 22.33 7.28 -4.08
C VAL A 239 22.35 7.75 -2.61
N ALA A 240 22.16 9.04 -2.42
CA ALA A 240 22.00 9.70 -1.13
C ALA A 240 20.53 9.72 -0.66
N GLY A 241 19.60 9.76 -1.60
CA GLY A 241 18.16 9.70 -1.35
C GLY A 241 17.38 9.52 -2.64
N TYR A 242 16.08 9.23 -2.51
CA TYR A 242 15.19 9.01 -3.64
C TYR A 242 13.74 9.29 -3.24
N ALA A 243 12.92 9.63 -4.23
CA ALA A 243 11.47 9.68 -4.16
C ALA A 243 10.91 8.87 -5.34
N ILE A 244 10.12 7.84 -5.06
CA ILE A 244 9.37 7.09 -6.07
C ILE A 244 7.92 7.55 -5.99
N SER A 245 7.34 7.88 -7.13
CA SER A 245 6.02 8.50 -7.22
C SER A 245 5.07 7.66 -8.07
N SER A 246 3.80 7.76 -7.76
CA SER A 246 2.69 7.11 -8.47
C SER A 246 1.57 8.09 -8.81
N GLY A 247 0.59 7.59 -9.53
CA GLY A 247 -0.68 8.27 -9.76
C GLY A 247 -1.78 7.24 -9.94
N HIS A 248 -2.93 7.50 -9.35
CA HIS A 248 -4.09 6.63 -9.30
C HIS A 248 -5.28 7.27 -10.06
N PRO A 249 -5.28 7.24 -11.41
CA PRO A 249 -6.30 7.92 -12.23
C PRO A 249 -7.72 7.44 -11.97
N SER A 250 -7.91 6.21 -11.46
CA SER A 250 -9.20 5.67 -11.04
C SER A 250 -9.88 6.54 -9.98
N ASP A 251 -9.09 7.17 -9.12
CA ASP A 251 -9.60 7.92 -7.98
C ASP A 251 -9.97 9.36 -8.38
N TRP A 252 -9.28 9.92 -9.37
CA TRP A 252 -9.40 11.34 -9.75
C TRP A 252 -10.79 11.76 -10.23
N ALA A 253 -11.49 10.87 -10.94
CA ALA A 253 -12.81 11.17 -11.50
C ALA A 253 -13.87 11.38 -10.41
N ASP A 254 -13.77 10.60 -9.33
CA ASP A 254 -14.72 10.62 -8.23
C ASP A 254 -14.39 11.72 -7.21
N GLU A 255 -13.09 11.99 -7.02
CA GLU A 255 -12.61 13.01 -6.09
C GLU A 255 -12.69 14.44 -6.65
N GLY A 256 -12.83 14.58 -7.97
CA GLY A 256 -12.90 15.89 -8.64
C GLY A 256 -11.57 16.64 -8.68
N TYR A 257 -10.47 16.00 -8.31
CA TYR A 257 -9.10 16.51 -8.43
C TYR A 257 -8.15 15.38 -8.88
N SER A 258 -6.97 15.76 -9.38
CA SER A 258 -5.92 14.81 -9.76
C SER A 258 -4.69 15.01 -8.89
N GLU A 259 -4.15 13.92 -8.35
CA GLU A 259 -2.98 13.99 -7.47
C GLU A 259 -1.85 13.05 -7.90
N GLY A 260 -0.62 13.52 -7.66
CA GLY A 260 0.56 12.66 -7.66
C GLY A 260 0.83 12.16 -6.24
N TRP A 261 1.17 10.88 -6.11
CA TRP A 261 1.44 10.28 -4.81
C TRP A 261 2.92 9.97 -4.63
N THR A 262 3.49 10.27 -3.46
CA THR A 262 4.85 9.86 -3.11
C THR A 262 4.79 8.53 -2.37
N GLU A 263 5.06 7.43 -3.09
CA GLU A 263 5.04 6.07 -2.55
C GLU A 263 6.19 5.80 -1.59
N PHE A 264 7.39 6.19 -2.01
CA PHE A 264 8.59 5.99 -1.21
C PHE A 264 9.45 7.24 -1.20
N LEU A 265 9.78 7.69 -0.01
CA LEU A 265 10.77 8.73 0.23
C LEU A 265 11.85 8.20 1.16
N GLY A 266 13.08 8.12 0.70
CA GLY A 266 14.18 7.61 1.50
C GLY A 266 15.41 8.50 1.42
N THR A 267 16.10 8.67 2.56
CA THR A 267 17.41 9.31 2.64
C THR A 267 18.32 8.39 3.45
N VAL A 268 19.47 8.04 2.88
CA VAL A 268 20.45 7.21 3.59
C VAL A 268 20.98 7.93 4.83
N PRO A 269 21.35 7.20 5.90
CA PRO A 269 21.66 7.81 7.21
C PRO A 269 22.66 8.97 7.15
N GLU A 270 23.69 8.88 6.33
CA GLU A 270 24.78 9.85 6.21
C GLU A 270 24.33 11.20 5.62
N TRP A 271 23.21 11.21 4.90
CA TRP A 271 22.66 12.40 4.24
C TRP A 271 21.40 12.95 4.89
N ARG A 272 20.97 12.37 6.01
CA ARG A 272 19.83 12.88 6.78
C ARG A 272 20.12 14.25 7.40
N GLY A 273 19.07 15.06 7.57
CA GLY A 273 19.18 16.41 8.16
C GLY A 273 19.88 17.45 7.28
N ARG A 274 20.20 17.12 6.01
CA ARG A 274 20.89 18.01 5.07
C ARG A 274 19.98 18.59 3.98
N GLY A 275 18.66 18.39 4.06
CA GLY A 275 17.71 18.93 3.09
C GLY A 275 17.46 18.05 1.86
N VAL A 276 18.06 16.85 1.76
CA VAL A 276 17.91 15.93 0.61
C VAL A 276 16.44 15.56 0.37
N ALA A 277 15.71 15.15 1.43
CA ALA A 277 14.29 14.79 1.32
C ALA A 277 13.43 15.96 0.83
N ARG A 278 13.73 17.21 1.30
CA ARG A 278 13.02 18.42 0.86
C ARG A 278 13.24 18.68 -0.64
N ALA A 279 14.48 18.55 -1.11
CA ALA A 279 14.81 18.72 -2.51
C ALA A 279 14.09 17.72 -3.40
N LEU A 280 14.07 16.42 -2.99
CA LEU A 280 13.39 15.35 -3.70
C LEU A 280 11.87 15.60 -3.78
N LEU A 281 11.23 15.93 -2.66
CA LEU A 281 9.79 16.21 -2.63
C LEU A 281 9.45 17.45 -3.47
N THR A 282 10.24 18.53 -3.37
CA THR A 282 10.00 19.73 -4.17
C THR A 282 10.11 19.43 -5.68
N ALA A 283 11.06 18.58 -6.07
CA ALA A 283 11.20 18.14 -7.46
C ALA A 283 10.01 17.29 -7.91
N SER A 284 9.56 16.35 -7.07
CA SER A 284 8.35 15.54 -7.35
C SER A 284 7.10 16.41 -7.49
N LEU A 285 6.88 17.37 -6.58
CA LEU A 285 5.76 18.31 -6.64
C LEU A 285 5.74 19.10 -7.95
N ARG A 286 6.92 19.57 -8.40
CA ARG A 286 7.04 20.27 -9.69
C ARG A 286 6.71 19.34 -10.87
N SER A 287 7.19 18.08 -10.83
CA SER A 287 6.86 17.09 -11.87
C SER A 287 5.36 16.81 -11.94
N PHE A 288 4.66 16.78 -10.79
CA PHE A 288 3.21 16.62 -10.74
C PHE A 288 2.50 17.83 -11.36
N ALA A 289 2.92 19.05 -11.03
CA ALA A 289 2.37 20.26 -11.62
C ALA A 289 2.63 20.35 -13.13
N ASP A 290 3.84 19.98 -13.59
CA ASP A 290 4.20 19.92 -15.03
C ASP A 290 3.37 18.89 -15.78
N ALA A 291 2.92 17.83 -15.11
CA ALA A 291 2.01 16.83 -15.64
C ALA A 291 0.53 17.29 -15.64
N GLY A 292 0.24 18.50 -15.13
CA GLY A 292 -1.11 19.06 -15.07
C GLY A 292 -1.96 18.56 -13.93
N LEU A 293 -1.34 17.94 -12.90
CA LEU A 293 -2.05 17.53 -11.69
C LEU A 293 -2.37 18.72 -10.80
N THR A 294 -3.41 18.61 -10.00
CA THR A 294 -3.94 19.69 -9.14
C THR A 294 -3.53 19.58 -7.68
N GLY A 295 -2.89 18.47 -7.29
CA GLY A 295 -2.45 18.24 -5.93
C GLY A 295 -1.40 17.14 -5.81
N ALA A 296 -0.97 16.89 -4.59
CA ALA A 296 -0.09 15.79 -4.24
C ALA A 296 -0.44 15.20 -2.87
N GLY A 297 -0.15 13.89 -2.71
CA GLY A 297 -0.36 13.15 -1.49
C GLY A 297 0.86 12.31 -1.08
N LEU A 298 0.88 11.92 0.17
CA LEU A 298 1.80 10.93 0.75
C LEU A 298 1.24 10.38 2.06
N GLY A 299 1.64 9.15 2.40
CA GLY A 299 1.33 8.53 3.69
C GLY A 299 2.47 8.70 4.71
N VAL A 300 2.14 8.98 5.96
CA VAL A 300 3.10 9.14 7.05
C VAL A 300 2.70 8.36 8.29
N ASP A 301 3.68 7.66 8.90
CA ASP A 301 3.48 7.00 10.19
C ASP A 301 3.23 8.05 11.30
N ALA A 302 2.01 8.09 11.83
CA ALA A 302 1.58 9.11 12.79
C ALA A 302 2.39 9.06 14.12
N ASP A 303 2.90 7.87 14.51
CA ASP A 303 3.58 7.68 15.79
C ASP A 303 5.08 8.07 15.76
N ARG A 304 5.66 8.26 14.56
CA ARG A 304 7.12 8.41 14.38
C ARG A 304 7.55 9.66 13.64
N ALA A 305 6.63 10.52 13.30
CA ALA A 305 6.82 11.45 12.20
C ALA A 305 7.05 12.91 12.59
N GLU A 306 7.37 13.26 13.83
CA GLU A 306 7.48 14.68 14.19
C GLU A 306 8.41 15.48 13.23
N ALA A 307 9.60 14.95 12.94
CA ALA A 307 10.52 15.60 12.02
C ALA A 307 10.06 15.54 10.55
N ALA A 308 9.42 14.43 10.14
CA ALA A 308 8.87 14.30 8.80
C ALA A 308 7.61 15.14 8.63
N TYR A 309 6.77 15.21 9.66
CA TYR A 309 5.57 16.06 9.67
C TYR A 309 5.90 17.53 9.46
N HIS A 310 6.94 18.04 10.14
CA HIS A 310 7.43 19.41 9.91
C HIS A 310 7.89 19.62 8.47
N LEU A 311 8.62 18.67 7.88
CA LEU A 311 9.04 18.76 6.49
C LEU A 311 7.84 18.85 5.54
N PHE A 312 6.83 18.01 5.75
CA PHE A 312 5.64 17.98 4.90
C PHE A 312 4.79 19.23 5.08
N SER A 313 4.55 19.66 6.32
CA SER A 313 3.82 20.88 6.62
C SER A 313 4.49 22.14 6.04
N ASP A 314 5.83 22.19 6.07
CA ASP A 314 6.62 23.28 5.45
C ASP A 314 6.49 23.31 3.92
N LEU A 315 6.12 22.20 3.28
CA LEU A 315 5.82 22.11 1.85
C LEU A 315 4.32 22.30 1.55
N GLY A 316 3.52 22.63 2.57
CA GLY A 316 2.10 22.91 2.44
C GLY A 316 1.19 21.69 2.59
N TYR A 317 1.72 20.49 2.86
CA TYR A 317 0.90 19.33 3.11
C TYR A 317 0.11 19.48 4.42
N GLN A 318 -1.15 19.07 4.38
CA GLN A 318 -2.06 19.03 5.53
C GLN A 318 -2.53 17.60 5.75
N SER A 319 -2.71 17.20 7.01
CA SER A 319 -3.28 15.88 7.32
C SER A 319 -4.73 15.84 6.87
N SER A 320 -5.10 14.80 6.13
CA SER A 320 -6.44 14.59 5.60
C SER A 320 -7.15 13.46 6.30
N GLU A 321 -6.69 12.24 6.09
CA GLU A 321 -7.35 11.02 6.53
C GLU A 321 -6.38 10.12 7.28
N ARG A 322 -6.91 9.08 7.97
CA ARG A 322 -6.08 8.18 8.75
C ARG A 322 -6.40 6.73 8.43
N LEU A 323 -5.35 5.95 8.28
CA LEU A 323 -5.38 4.50 8.18
C LEU A 323 -4.92 3.88 9.51
N VAL A 324 -5.55 2.81 9.94
CA VAL A 324 -5.08 1.96 11.02
C VAL A 324 -4.50 0.65 10.47
N LEU A 325 -3.30 0.31 10.89
CA LEU A 325 -2.73 -1.01 10.63
C LEU A 325 -3.24 -1.97 11.71
N MET A 326 -4.14 -2.87 11.30
CA MET A 326 -4.59 -3.97 12.14
C MET A 326 -3.67 -5.16 11.94
N GLY A 327 -3.10 -5.68 13.02
CA GLY A 327 -2.09 -6.75 12.97
C GLY A 327 -2.35 -7.91 13.92
N LEU A 328 -1.80 -9.08 13.58
CA LEU A 328 -1.74 -10.27 14.42
C LEU A 328 -0.38 -10.94 14.22
N ARG A 329 0.28 -11.33 15.32
CA ARG A 329 1.61 -11.95 15.28
C ARG A 329 1.60 -13.36 15.85
N ARG A 330 2.46 -14.21 15.29
CA ARG A 330 2.78 -15.55 15.79
C ARG A 330 4.29 -15.79 15.65
N GLY A 331 4.90 -16.34 16.67
CA GLY A 331 6.32 -16.70 16.72
C GLY A 331 6.53 -18.11 17.19
#